data_af9f8b3c97eae2b6a89fc82558bcd663
#
_entry.id   af9f8b3c97eae2b6a89fc82558bcd663
#
_cell.length_a   1.000
_cell.length_b   1.000
_cell.length_c   1.000
_cell.angle_alpha   90.00
_cell.angle_beta   90.00
_cell.angle_gamma   90.00
#
_symmetry.space_group_name_H-M   'P 1'
#
loop_
_entity.id
_entity.type
_entity.pdbx_description
1 polymer ?
#
loop_
_entity_poly.entity_id
_entity_poly.type
_entity_poly.pdbx_seq_one_letter_code
_entity_poly.pdbx_strand_id
1 'polypeptide(L)'
;MAKRNIFRGLAAVLALGMCMTGLAGCGSEKRADGKTEIEVVSYKPEAVKAFEKIEKRFNETHDDIHLTISSPNEAMTILKTRFIREDYPDIIAIGGDSNYSNFL
;
A
#
# COMPACT_ATOMS: atom_id res chain seq x y z
N MET A 1 0.46 53.53 -9.94
CA MET A 1 -0.60 53.01 -9.03
C MET A 1 -1.15 51.65 -9.47
N ALA A 2 -1.13 51.30 -10.75
CA ALA A 2 -1.58 50.00 -11.26
C ALA A 2 -0.72 48.79 -10.80
N LYS A 3 0.57 49.00 -10.57
CA LYS A 3 1.49 47.92 -10.17
C LYS A 3 1.25 47.35 -8.77
N ARG A 4 0.69 48.12 -7.85
CA ARG A 4 0.42 47.69 -6.48
C ARG A 4 -0.77 46.75 -6.37
N ASN A 5 -1.71 46.85 -7.28
CA ASN A 5 -2.92 46.01 -7.28
C ASN A 5 -2.67 44.64 -7.89
N ILE A 6 -1.72 44.57 -8.86
CA ILE A 6 -1.30 43.30 -9.47
C ILE A 6 -0.60 42.40 -8.47
N PHE A 7 0.25 42.96 -7.61
CA PHE A 7 0.92 42.19 -6.54
C PHE A 7 -0.05 41.66 -5.47
N ARG A 8 -1.11 42.41 -5.16
CA ARG A 8 -2.16 41.96 -4.23
C ARG A 8 -3.02 40.85 -4.82
N GLY A 9 -3.28 40.85 -6.13
CA GLY A 9 -3.97 39.77 -6.84
C GLY A 9 -3.12 38.48 -6.92
N LEU A 10 -1.83 38.62 -7.19
CA LEU A 10 -0.91 37.47 -7.27
C LEU A 10 -0.73 36.79 -5.91
N ALA A 11 -0.66 37.55 -4.81
CA ALA A 11 -0.54 37.02 -3.46
C ALA A 11 -1.80 36.24 -3.04
N ALA A 12 -2.98 36.70 -3.45
CA ALA A 12 -4.25 36.02 -3.15
C ALA A 12 -4.40 34.68 -3.91
N VAL A 13 -3.93 34.62 -5.15
CA VAL A 13 -3.95 33.41 -5.98
C VAL A 13 -2.94 32.37 -5.46
N LEU A 14 -1.77 32.80 -5.00
CA LEU A 14 -0.77 31.91 -4.38
C LEU A 14 -1.24 31.35 -3.03
N ALA A 15 -2.01 32.10 -2.27
CA ALA A 15 -2.54 31.64 -0.97
C ALA A 15 -3.65 30.57 -1.13
N LEU A 16 -4.44 30.60 -2.20
CA LEU A 16 -5.45 29.57 -2.48
C LEU A 16 -4.84 28.27 -3.01
N GLY A 17 -3.68 28.30 -3.64
CA GLY A 17 -3.01 27.13 -4.19
C GLY A 17 -2.35 26.22 -3.14
N MET A 18 -2.08 26.70 -1.94
CA MET A 18 -1.41 25.94 -0.88
C MET A 18 -2.33 25.12 0.05
N CYS A 19 -3.65 25.28 -0.06
CA CYS A 19 -4.59 24.57 0.82
C CYS A 19 -5.04 23.20 0.32
N MET A 20 -4.57 22.72 -0.85
CA MET A 20 -4.99 21.42 -1.42
C MET A 20 -3.97 20.28 -1.27
N THR A 21 -2.85 20.46 -0.60
CA THR A 21 -1.83 19.41 -0.45
C THR A 21 -1.82 18.71 0.92
N GLY A 22 -2.90 18.77 1.67
CA GLY A 22 -2.94 18.35 3.07
C GLY A 22 -3.81 17.16 3.42
N LEU A 23 -4.18 16.28 2.49
CA LEU A 23 -5.01 15.09 2.78
C LEU A 23 -4.44 13.80 2.16
N ALA A 24 -3.11 13.64 2.14
CA ALA A 24 -2.51 12.33 2.05
C ALA A 24 -2.49 11.74 3.48
N GLY A 25 -3.68 11.51 4.04
CA GLY A 25 -3.84 10.78 5.29
C GLY A 25 -3.49 9.31 5.07
N CYS A 26 -2.82 8.71 6.03
CA CYS A 26 -2.58 7.29 6.17
C CYS A 26 -3.87 6.50 5.93
N GLY A 27 -4.05 5.99 4.74
CA GLY A 27 -5.10 5.08 4.35
C GLY A 27 -4.49 4.08 3.39
N SER A 28 -4.89 2.83 3.46
CA SER A 28 -4.54 1.80 2.50
C SER A 28 -4.55 2.38 1.08
N GLU A 29 -3.48 2.13 0.34
CA GLU A 29 -3.34 2.66 -1.01
C GLU A 29 -4.51 2.20 -1.88
N LYS A 30 -5.28 3.16 -2.35
CA LYS A 30 -6.34 2.86 -3.32
C LYS A 30 -5.74 2.72 -4.69
N ARG A 31 -6.07 1.64 -5.38
CA ARG A 31 -5.73 1.44 -6.77
C ARG A 31 -6.40 2.48 -7.66
N ALA A 32 -5.91 2.60 -8.91
CA ALA A 32 -6.50 3.48 -9.93
C ALA A 32 -7.97 3.16 -10.23
N ASP A 33 -8.42 1.91 -10.01
CA ASP A 33 -9.81 1.47 -10.16
C ASP A 33 -10.70 1.78 -8.93
N GLY A 34 -10.15 2.44 -7.90
CA GLY A 34 -10.85 2.81 -6.67
C GLY A 34 -10.97 1.71 -5.63
N LYS A 35 -10.45 0.51 -5.91
CA LYS A 35 -10.42 -0.61 -4.96
C LYS A 35 -9.34 -0.40 -3.90
N THR A 36 -9.60 -0.90 -2.70
CA THR A 36 -8.57 -0.99 -1.66
C THR A 36 -7.66 -2.18 -1.97
N GLU A 37 -6.36 -1.95 -2.09
CA GLU A 37 -5.37 -3.04 -2.23
C GLU A 37 -5.11 -3.66 -0.87
N ILE A 38 -5.08 -5.01 -0.82
CA ILE A 38 -4.61 -5.78 0.33
C ILE A 38 -3.54 -6.74 -0.14
N GLU A 39 -2.35 -6.58 0.40
CA GLU A 39 -1.20 -7.43 0.09
C GLU A 39 -0.97 -8.47 1.19
N VAL A 40 -0.91 -9.73 0.78
CA VAL A 40 -0.52 -10.86 1.64
C VAL A 40 0.81 -11.41 1.17
N VAL A 41 1.77 -11.52 2.07
CA VAL A 41 3.04 -12.21 1.81
C VAL A 41 3.12 -13.48 2.64
N SER A 42 3.28 -14.61 1.98
CA SER A 42 3.38 -15.93 2.60
C SER A 42 4.79 -16.52 2.44
N TYR A 43 5.21 -17.32 3.41
CA TYR A 43 6.48 -18.03 3.39
C TYR A 43 6.40 -19.43 2.76
N LYS A 44 5.24 -19.81 2.21
CA LYS A 44 4.97 -21.16 1.68
C LYS A 44 4.98 -21.20 0.15
N PRO A 45 6.15 -21.27 -0.51
CA PRO A 45 6.23 -21.28 -1.98
C PRO A 45 5.54 -22.50 -2.60
N GLU A 46 5.43 -23.60 -1.87
CA GLU A 46 4.71 -24.80 -2.31
C GLU A 46 3.20 -24.58 -2.48
N ALA A 47 2.65 -23.54 -1.84
CA ALA A 47 1.22 -23.24 -1.88
C ALA A 47 0.84 -22.23 -2.96
N VAL A 48 1.75 -21.73 -3.78
CA VAL A 48 1.52 -20.69 -4.80
C VAL A 48 0.29 -20.98 -5.66
N LYS A 49 0.16 -22.21 -6.20
CA LYS A 49 -0.99 -22.58 -7.04
C LYS A 49 -2.34 -22.51 -6.29
N ALA A 50 -2.33 -22.76 -4.98
CA ALA A 50 -3.54 -22.63 -4.16
C ALA A 50 -3.86 -21.16 -3.90
N PHE A 51 -2.84 -20.34 -3.64
CA PHE A 51 -3.00 -18.91 -3.44
C PHE A 51 -3.50 -18.21 -4.71
N GLU A 52 -3.00 -18.54 -5.89
CA GLU A 52 -3.50 -18.01 -7.17
C GLU A 52 -5.00 -18.27 -7.36
N LYS A 53 -5.49 -19.45 -6.98
CA LYS A 53 -6.93 -19.77 -7.05
C LYS A 53 -7.75 -18.98 -6.04
N ILE A 54 -7.22 -18.79 -4.83
CA ILE A 54 -7.87 -18.01 -3.77
C ILE A 54 -7.93 -16.55 -4.18
N GLU A 55 -6.81 -15.97 -4.62
CA GLU A 55 -6.71 -14.60 -5.09
C GLU A 55 -7.71 -14.32 -6.22
N LYS A 56 -7.70 -15.18 -7.25
CA LYS A 56 -8.63 -15.06 -8.38
C LYS A 56 -10.09 -15.09 -7.91
N ARG A 57 -10.47 -16.08 -7.12
CA ARG A 57 -11.84 -16.22 -6.63
C ARG A 57 -12.27 -15.05 -5.74
N PHE A 58 -11.38 -14.59 -4.88
CA PHE A 58 -11.64 -13.42 -4.04
C PHE A 58 -11.90 -12.18 -4.89
N ASN A 59 -11.02 -11.91 -5.85
CA ASN A 59 -11.10 -10.72 -6.71
C ASN A 59 -12.31 -10.76 -7.67
N GLU A 60 -12.81 -11.95 -8.02
CA GLU A 60 -14.04 -12.11 -8.81
C GLU A 60 -15.32 -11.85 -7.99
N THR A 61 -15.25 -11.96 -6.67
CA THR A 61 -16.43 -11.87 -5.79
C THR A 61 -16.46 -10.61 -4.93
N HIS A 62 -15.42 -9.77 -4.98
CA HIS A 62 -15.30 -8.54 -4.19
C HIS A 62 -15.00 -7.36 -5.11
N ASP A 63 -15.88 -6.37 -5.10
CA ASP A 63 -15.79 -5.20 -5.97
C ASP A 63 -15.04 -4.01 -5.34
N ASP A 64 -14.91 -4.01 -4.03
CA ASP A 64 -14.33 -2.93 -3.22
C ASP A 64 -12.89 -3.19 -2.78
N ILE A 65 -12.46 -4.45 -2.80
CA ILE A 65 -11.13 -4.89 -2.38
C ILE A 65 -10.45 -5.66 -3.52
N HIS A 66 -9.16 -5.42 -3.68
CA HIS A 66 -8.30 -6.23 -4.52
C HIS A 66 -7.25 -6.91 -3.66
N LEU A 67 -7.26 -8.25 -3.68
CA LEU A 67 -6.32 -9.08 -2.95
C LEU A 67 -5.16 -9.50 -3.85
N THR A 68 -3.94 -9.34 -3.35
CA THR A 68 -2.72 -9.87 -3.97
C THR A 68 -2.02 -10.79 -2.97
N ILE A 69 -1.74 -12.02 -3.36
CA ILE A 69 -1.03 -12.98 -2.51
C ILE A 69 0.29 -13.38 -3.18
N SER A 70 1.39 -13.07 -2.55
CA SER A 70 2.72 -13.50 -2.99
C SER A 70 3.32 -14.52 -2.03
N SER A 71 4.04 -15.49 -2.59
CA SER A 71 4.72 -16.52 -1.78
C SER A 71 6.08 -16.87 -2.42
N PRO A 72 7.04 -15.95 -2.38
CA PRO A 72 8.36 -16.15 -2.97
C PRO A 72 9.20 -17.14 -2.14
N ASN A 73 10.16 -17.81 -2.78
CA ASN A 73 11.08 -18.75 -2.12
C ASN A 73 11.85 -18.09 -0.96
N GLU A 74 12.24 -16.83 -1.12
CA GLU A 74 13.01 -16.05 -0.14
C GLU A 74 12.15 -15.07 0.66
N ALA A 75 10.88 -15.44 0.94
CA ALA A 75 9.91 -14.56 1.58
C ALA A 75 10.44 -13.89 2.85
N MET A 76 11.14 -14.63 3.72
CA MET A 76 11.67 -14.10 4.98
C MET A 76 12.76 -13.05 4.75
N THR A 77 13.63 -13.24 3.79
CA THR A 77 14.68 -12.28 3.43
C THR A 77 14.08 -11.02 2.81
N ILE A 78 13.10 -11.19 1.93
CA ILE A 78 12.37 -10.10 1.30
C ILE A 78 11.63 -9.28 2.36
N LEU A 79 10.91 -9.91 3.26
CA LEU A 79 10.19 -9.24 4.35
C LEU A 79 11.13 -8.44 5.25
N LYS A 80 12.26 -9.02 5.68
CA LYS A 80 13.26 -8.28 6.49
C LYS A 80 13.77 -7.04 5.77
N THR A 81 14.03 -7.13 4.48
CA THR A 81 14.48 -5.98 3.67
C THR A 81 13.38 -4.92 3.55
N ARG A 82 12.14 -5.33 3.34
CA ARG A 82 10.98 -4.42 3.29
C ARG A 82 10.76 -3.72 4.62
N PHE A 83 10.86 -4.44 5.73
CA PHE A 83 10.72 -3.87 7.08
C PHE A 83 11.76 -2.77 7.37
N ILE A 84 13.01 -2.94 6.92
CA ILE A 84 14.05 -1.92 7.05
C ILE A 84 13.70 -0.63 6.28
N ARG A 85 12.93 -0.77 5.20
CA ARG A 85 12.47 0.35 4.37
C ARG A 85 11.11 0.91 4.80
N GLU A 86 10.54 0.41 5.89
CA GLU A 86 9.18 0.75 6.33
C GLU A 86 8.10 0.44 5.29
N ASP A 87 8.37 -0.53 4.41
CA ASP A 87 7.46 -1.03 3.37
C ASP A 87 6.82 -2.33 3.87
N TYR A 88 5.70 -2.21 4.55
CA TYR A 88 5.02 -3.33 5.19
C TYR A 88 3.88 -3.85 4.31
N PRO A 89 3.78 -5.18 4.08
CA PRO A 89 2.55 -5.75 3.54
C PRO A 89 1.44 -5.69 4.60
N ASP A 90 0.18 -5.74 4.16
CA ASP A 90 -0.96 -5.68 5.07
C ASP A 90 -1.07 -6.93 5.95
N ILE A 91 -0.74 -8.10 5.37
CA ILE A 91 -0.81 -9.39 6.05
C ILE A 91 0.46 -10.19 5.77
N ILE A 92 1.02 -10.74 6.82
CA ILE A 92 2.16 -11.67 6.75
C ILE A 92 1.71 -13.03 7.25
N ALA A 93 1.76 -14.05 6.38
CA ALA A 93 1.56 -15.43 6.77
C ALA A 93 2.93 -16.05 7.07
N ILE A 94 3.26 -16.16 8.35
CA ILE A 94 4.51 -16.76 8.85
C ILE A 94 4.20 -18.07 9.56
N GLY A 95 5.17 -18.99 9.54
CA GLY A 95 5.11 -20.18 10.38
C GLY A 95 5.32 -19.84 11.86
N GLY A 96 4.86 -20.69 12.74
CA GLY A 96 5.16 -20.61 14.17
C GLY A 96 6.66 -20.72 14.47
N ASP A 97 7.00 -20.64 15.72
CA ASP A 97 8.35 -20.79 16.28
C ASP A 97 9.34 -19.70 15.85
N SER A 98 10.47 -20.12 15.28
CA SER A 98 11.58 -19.23 14.97
C SER A 98 11.27 -18.13 13.95
N ASN A 99 10.29 -18.33 13.06
CA ASN A 99 9.93 -17.32 12.07
C ASN A 99 9.15 -16.17 12.71
N TYR A 100 8.28 -16.47 13.65
CA TYR A 100 7.53 -15.46 14.38
C TYR A 100 8.43 -14.51 15.18
N SER A 101 9.42 -15.04 15.87
CA SER A 101 10.36 -14.23 16.66
C SER A 101 11.27 -13.30 15.84
N ASN A 102 11.34 -13.46 14.52
CA ASN A 102 12.08 -12.51 13.66
C ASN A 102 11.36 -11.18 13.41
N PHE A 103 10.06 -11.09 13.76
CA PHE A 103 9.22 -9.91 13.48
C PHE A 103 8.63 -9.27 14.75
N LEU A 104 9.00 -9.79 15.92
CA LEU A 104 8.70 -9.19 17.22
C LEU A 104 9.88 -8.37 17.71
#